data_58a6c2a482a08f990638e6b997168183
#
_entry.id   58a6c2a482a08f990638e6b997168183
#
_cell.length_a   1.000
_cell.length_b   1.000
_cell.length_c   1.000
_cell.angle_alpha   90.00
_cell.angle_beta   90.00
_cell.angle_gamma   90.00
#
_symmetry.space_group_name_H-M   'P 1'
#
loop_
_entity.id
_entity.type
_entity.pdbx_description
1 polymer ?
#
loop_
_entity_poly.entity_id
_entity_poly.type
_entity_poly.pdbx_seq_one_letter_code
_entity_poly.pdbx_strand_id
1 'polypeptide(L)'
;MRIMNTARPSRLAILGLLTLAGSLAACSSTGTNTSMGSNNDSSEPYHLMYLDHPLAGKIWSTREQRFITRPELVKQLAKNDYILLGETHDNIIHHKNEAWIIQRLAELNTNAGVAFEMIDDKQGEQMRQAKISSSPQLISLLEKDKTGWDYRLNYRAVFDSAFTAGFPIFSANISRNRLMTILSNGKEQLPTSMKQQLADNPLTEQQRADLAKEIRNSHCGMSTPSMTEAMILGQSLRDATMSNSLYANKQKGLNTMVLIAGSGHVRNDRGIPHYLRNSDKKAKILTIAWIEVYKGADEVKDYAKSWGDAGLPFDYVWFTPQADRPDPCEEMRKFMKKHKKGHTNPTPETRTI
;
A
#
# COMPACT_ATOMS: atom_id res chain seq x y z
N MET A 1 -54.71 16.93 37.16
CA MET A 1 -54.75 17.97 38.23
C MET A 1 -53.50 18.81 38.09
N ARG A 2 -53.76 19.97 37.49
CA ARG A 2 -53.27 21.33 37.87
C ARG A 2 -51.76 21.47 38.04
N ILE A 3 -51.08 22.26 37.31
CA ILE A 3 -51.19 23.66 36.81
C ILE A 3 -49.86 24.34 37.14
N MET A 4 -49.20 24.90 36.14
CA MET A 4 -48.68 26.28 36.04
C MET A 4 -47.59 26.67 37.08
N ASN A 5 -46.60 27.45 36.82
CA ASN A 5 -46.48 28.65 36.00
C ASN A 5 -45.04 29.19 36.04
N THR A 6 -44.57 29.73 34.92
CA THR A 6 -43.98 31.10 34.74
C THR A 6 -42.73 31.44 35.57
N ALA A 7 -41.69 32.11 35.11
CA ALA A 7 -41.59 33.34 34.34
C ALA A 7 -40.13 33.65 33.96
N ARG A 8 -39.94 34.29 32.82
CA ARG A 8 -38.81 35.22 32.52
C ARG A 8 -39.01 36.56 33.25
N PRO A 9 -38.05 37.45 33.36
CA PRO A 9 -37.46 38.22 32.29
C PRO A 9 -35.97 38.68 32.49
N SER A 10 -35.30 39.09 31.49
CA SER A 10 -35.05 40.32 30.71
C SER A 10 -33.80 41.15 31.11
N ARG A 11 -33.01 41.41 30.05
CA ARG A 11 -32.32 42.67 29.64
C ARG A 11 -31.22 43.23 30.51
N LEU A 12 -30.03 43.49 29.93
CA LEU A 12 -29.63 44.84 29.51
C LEU A 12 -28.34 44.81 28.65
N ALA A 13 -28.38 45.56 27.59
CA ALA A 13 -27.28 45.88 26.69
C ALA A 13 -26.43 47.03 27.31
N ILE A 14 -25.13 47.08 27.02
CA ILE A 14 -24.39 48.36 27.00
C ILE A 14 -23.47 48.36 25.76
N LEU A 15 -23.73 49.36 24.95
CA LEU A 15 -22.98 49.89 23.84
C LEU A 15 -21.70 50.57 24.31
N GLY A 16 -20.63 50.44 23.55
CA GLY A 16 -19.42 51.27 23.73
C GLY A 16 -18.70 51.43 22.40
N LEU A 17 -19.04 52.51 21.69
CA LEU A 17 -18.39 53.04 20.47
C LEU A 17 -17.20 53.92 20.90
N LEU A 18 -16.08 53.87 20.14
CA LEU A 18 -15.12 54.99 19.91
C LEU A 18 -14.06 54.47 18.92
N THR A 19 -14.15 54.81 17.68
CA THR A 19 -13.69 55.90 16.77
C THR A 19 -12.18 56.23 16.79
N LEU A 20 -11.67 56.08 15.60
CA LEU A 20 -10.84 56.99 14.76
C LEU A 20 -9.33 56.97 14.82
N ALA A 21 -8.78 56.86 13.74
CA ALA A 21 -7.87 57.57 12.79
C ALA A 21 -6.73 56.68 12.37
N GLY A 22 -6.42 56.37 11.13
CA GLY A 22 -6.24 57.23 9.97
C GLY A 22 -4.75 57.48 9.73
N SER A 23 -4.12 56.70 8.81
CA SER A 23 -2.96 57.23 8.09
C SER A 23 -2.78 56.43 6.79
N LEU A 24 -3.11 57.07 5.69
CA LEU A 24 -2.74 56.71 4.34
C LEU A 24 -1.24 57.01 4.12
N ALA A 25 -0.47 56.01 3.74
CA ALA A 25 0.81 56.26 3.09
C ALA A 25 0.85 55.42 1.82
N ALA A 26 0.65 56.09 0.70
CA ALA A 26 0.95 55.58 -0.62
C ALA A 26 2.47 55.56 -0.82
N CYS A 27 3.05 54.44 -1.22
CA CYS A 27 4.34 54.40 -1.85
C CYS A 27 4.29 53.51 -3.07
N SER A 28 4.72 54.10 -4.14
CA SER A 28 4.85 53.72 -5.53
C SER A 28 5.50 52.37 -5.79
N SER A 29 4.94 51.74 -6.79
CA SER A 29 5.46 50.56 -7.50
C SER A 29 6.86 50.80 -8.09
N THR A 30 7.83 49.99 -7.72
CA THR A 30 8.95 49.65 -8.59
C THR A 30 8.93 48.14 -8.75
N GLY A 31 8.66 47.71 -9.99
CA GLY A 31 8.73 46.32 -10.39
C GLY A 31 10.17 45.81 -10.29
N THR A 32 10.36 44.78 -9.52
CA THR A 32 11.49 43.89 -9.63
C THR A 32 10.97 42.52 -9.99
N ASN A 33 11.27 42.10 -11.22
CA ASN A 33 11.20 40.73 -11.67
C ASN A 33 12.06 39.88 -10.73
N THR A 34 11.46 39.24 -9.76
CA THR A 34 12.10 38.16 -9.03
C THR A 34 11.78 36.87 -9.80
N SER A 35 12.77 36.42 -10.56
CA SER A 35 12.84 35.04 -11.04
C SER A 35 12.59 34.13 -9.84
N MET A 36 11.56 33.27 -9.92
CA MET A 36 11.40 32.16 -9.00
C MET A 36 12.64 31.27 -9.17
N GLY A 37 13.60 31.45 -8.31
CA GLY A 37 14.68 30.52 -8.11
C GLY A 37 14.05 29.19 -7.68
N SER A 38 14.34 28.16 -8.43
CA SER A 38 14.11 26.77 -8.02
C SER A 38 14.92 26.55 -6.74
N ASN A 39 14.27 26.65 -5.59
CA ASN A 39 14.83 26.10 -4.38
C ASN A 39 14.85 24.59 -4.54
N ASN A 40 15.97 24.08 -5.03
CA ASN A 40 16.36 22.69 -4.79
C ASN A 40 16.59 22.56 -3.26
N ASP A 41 15.52 22.32 -2.54
CA ASP A 41 15.63 21.83 -1.16
C ASP A 41 16.08 20.36 -1.24
N SER A 42 17.40 20.17 -1.14
CA SER A 42 18.10 18.89 -1.18
C SER A 42 17.90 18.04 0.07
N SER A 43 16.81 18.27 0.82
CA SER A 43 16.49 17.59 2.08
C SER A 43 15.51 16.42 1.93
N GLU A 44 14.92 16.20 0.75
CA GLU A 44 14.08 15.02 0.52
C GLU A 44 14.98 13.80 0.20
N PRO A 45 14.92 12.73 1.00
CA PRO A 45 15.76 11.54 0.81
C PRO A 45 15.40 10.73 -0.44
N TYR A 46 14.42 11.18 -1.22
CA TYR A 46 13.93 10.52 -2.41
C TYR A 46 14.15 11.37 -3.65
N HIS A 47 14.87 10.82 -4.61
CA HIS A 47 14.91 11.36 -5.96
C HIS A 47 13.77 10.72 -6.77
N LEU A 48 12.97 11.57 -7.41
CA LEU A 48 11.89 11.14 -8.30
C LEU A 48 12.24 11.49 -9.73
N MET A 49 12.02 10.54 -10.62
CA MET A 49 12.23 10.69 -12.06
C MET A 49 10.89 10.92 -12.78
N TYR A 50 10.95 11.57 -13.92
CA TYR A 50 9.80 11.77 -14.83
C TYR A 50 8.64 12.55 -14.19
N LEU A 51 8.93 13.58 -13.40
CA LEU A 51 7.93 14.47 -12.80
C LEU A 51 7.00 15.11 -13.84
N ASP A 52 7.55 15.47 -15.01
CA ASP A 52 6.83 16.13 -16.11
C ASP A 52 6.21 15.13 -17.11
N HIS A 53 6.19 13.84 -16.80
CA HIS A 53 5.63 12.83 -17.69
C HIS A 53 4.12 13.05 -17.91
N PRO A 54 3.60 12.93 -19.16
CA PRO A 54 2.21 13.25 -19.48
C PRO A 54 1.17 12.46 -18.70
N LEU A 55 1.50 11.27 -18.19
CA LEU A 55 0.62 10.47 -17.35
C LEU A 55 0.80 10.71 -15.86
N ALA A 56 1.91 11.29 -15.39
CA ALA A 56 2.15 11.48 -13.97
C ALA A 56 1.01 12.26 -13.29
N GLY A 57 0.49 11.72 -12.19
CA GLY A 57 -0.64 12.29 -11.45
C GLY A 57 -2.02 11.96 -12.01
N LYS A 58 -2.13 11.35 -13.19
CA LYS A 58 -3.42 10.98 -13.81
C LYS A 58 -3.96 9.66 -13.27
N ILE A 59 -5.28 9.57 -13.14
CA ILE A 59 -6.01 8.38 -12.68
C ILE A 59 -6.81 7.82 -13.84
N TRP A 60 -6.54 6.58 -14.22
CA TRP A 60 -7.22 5.85 -15.27
C TRP A 60 -8.28 4.92 -14.70
N SER A 61 -9.50 5.01 -15.17
CA SER A 61 -10.55 4.02 -14.91
C SER A 61 -10.47 2.92 -15.96
N THR A 62 -10.11 1.71 -15.54
CA THR A 62 -9.98 0.57 -16.44
C THR A 62 -11.35 0.14 -17.00
N ARG A 63 -12.40 0.26 -16.19
CA ARG A 63 -13.75 -0.04 -16.63
C ARG A 63 -14.30 0.97 -17.64
N GLU A 64 -14.08 2.28 -17.38
CA GLU A 64 -14.65 3.36 -18.19
C GLU A 64 -13.74 3.75 -19.37
N GLN A 65 -12.50 3.22 -19.41
CA GLN A 65 -11.49 3.50 -20.43
C GLN A 65 -11.26 5.01 -20.63
N ARG A 66 -11.21 5.75 -19.50
CA ARG A 66 -10.95 7.19 -19.47
C ARG A 66 -10.20 7.61 -18.23
N PHE A 67 -9.57 8.76 -18.30
CA PHE A 67 -9.06 9.42 -17.11
C PHE A 67 -10.20 10.00 -16.27
N ILE A 68 -10.03 9.88 -14.95
CA ILE A 68 -10.95 10.44 -13.96
C ILE A 68 -10.21 11.41 -13.04
N THR A 69 -10.96 12.23 -12.33
CA THR A 69 -10.45 13.16 -11.33
C THR A 69 -10.41 12.53 -9.93
N ARG A 70 -9.63 13.11 -9.01
CA ARG A 70 -9.63 12.70 -7.59
C ARG A 70 -11.04 12.75 -6.95
N PRO A 71 -11.87 13.81 -7.17
CA PRO A 71 -13.25 13.82 -6.66
C PRO A 71 -14.13 12.69 -7.22
N GLU A 72 -13.95 12.27 -8.48
CA GLU A 72 -14.65 11.12 -9.04
C GLU A 72 -14.23 9.82 -8.35
N LEU A 73 -12.92 9.63 -8.09
CA LEU A 73 -12.43 8.49 -7.34
C LEU A 73 -13.02 8.44 -5.92
N VAL A 74 -13.03 9.58 -5.19
CA VAL A 74 -13.58 9.66 -3.83
C VAL A 74 -15.04 9.19 -3.77
N LYS A 75 -15.85 9.52 -4.78
CA LYS A 75 -17.25 9.05 -4.87
C LYS A 75 -17.39 7.53 -4.96
N GLN A 76 -16.32 6.81 -5.30
CA GLN A 76 -16.33 5.36 -5.38
C GLN A 76 -15.88 4.70 -4.06
N LEU A 77 -15.02 5.37 -3.26
CA LEU A 77 -14.41 4.77 -2.08
C LEU A 77 -15.43 4.18 -1.09
N ALA A 78 -16.37 5.00 -0.62
CA ALA A 78 -17.34 4.58 0.42
C ALA A 78 -18.38 3.54 -0.04
N LYS A 79 -18.37 3.14 -1.31
CA LYS A 79 -19.32 2.16 -1.85
C LYS A 79 -18.84 0.71 -1.73
N ASN A 80 -17.63 0.52 -1.23
CA ASN A 80 -16.93 -0.76 -1.27
C ASN A 80 -16.68 -1.32 0.13
N ASP A 81 -16.79 -2.63 0.23
CA ASP A 81 -16.51 -3.39 1.44
C ASP A 81 -15.00 -3.54 1.67
N TYR A 82 -14.25 -3.62 0.57
CA TYR A 82 -12.80 -3.75 0.58
C TYR A 82 -12.20 -2.80 -0.45
N ILE A 83 -11.19 -2.05 -0.02
CA ILE A 83 -10.38 -1.15 -0.85
C ILE A 83 -8.94 -1.65 -0.79
N LEU A 84 -8.45 -2.17 -1.91
CA LEU A 84 -7.12 -2.73 -2.00
C LEU A 84 -6.20 -1.75 -2.72
N LEU A 85 -5.20 -1.27 -2.04
CA LEU A 85 -4.25 -0.26 -2.47
C LEU A 85 -2.93 -0.92 -2.82
N GLY A 86 -2.57 -0.89 -4.10
CA GLY A 86 -1.40 -1.56 -4.65
C GLY A 86 -0.25 -0.62 -4.89
N GLU A 87 0.84 -0.80 -4.16
CA GLU A 87 2.00 0.09 -4.17
C GLU A 87 3.25 -0.54 -4.79
N THR A 88 4.25 0.29 -5.04
CA THR A 88 5.65 -0.06 -5.07
C THR A 88 6.25 0.42 -3.75
N HIS A 89 6.74 -0.49 -2.92
CA HIS A 89 7.02 -0.30 -1.49
C HIS A 89 8.03 0.79 -1.13
N ASP A 90 8.81 1.25 -2.07
CA ASP A 90 9.82 2.29 -1.88
C ASP A 90 9.47 3.62 -2.57
N ASN A 91 8.24 3.78 -3.09
CA ASN A 91 7.80 5.01 -3.71
C ASN A 91 6.99 5.89 -2.73
N ILE A 92 7.60 6.96 -2.25
CA ILE A 92 6.97 7.88 -1.28
C ILE A 92 5.67 8.54 -1.79
N ILE A 93 5.50 8.66 -3.12
CA ILE A 93 4.28 9.22 -3.70
C ILE A 93 3.11 8.26 -3.52
N HIS A 94 3.37 6.95 -3.58
CA HIS A 94 2.36 5.93 -3.31
C HIS A 94 1.86 6.09 -1.87
N HIS A 95 2.76 6.16 -0.88
CA HIS A 95 2.40 6.30 0.53
C HIS A 95 1.68 7.63 0.84
N LYS A 96 2.07 8.73 0.18
CA LYS A 96 1.34 10.00 0.27
C LYS A 96 -0.10 9.89 -0.26
N ASN A 97 -0.30 9.15 -1.35
CA ASN A 97 -1.62 8.92 -1.94
C ASN A 97 -2.47 7.96 -1.10
N GLU A 98 -1.87 6.94 -0.49
CA GLU A 98 -2.53 6.03 0.48
C GLU A 98 -3.03 6.79 1.69
N ALA A 99 -2.16 7.61 2.28
CA ALA A 99 -2.51 8.50 3.37
C ALA A 99 -3.69 9.43 2.99
N TRP A 100 -3.65 9.98 1.77
CA TRP A 100 -4.74 10.80 1.25
C TRP A 100 -6.06 10.01 1.13
N ILE A 101 -6.05 8.77 0.64
CA ILE A 101 -7.26 7.93 0.57
C ILE A 101 -7.85 7.68 1.96
N ILE A 102 -7.01 7.37 2.95
CA ILE A 102 -7.45 7.16 4.34
C ILE A 102 -8.14 8.43 4.89
N GLN A 103 -7.54 9.60 4.65
CA GLN A 103 -8.14 10.89 5.04
C GLN A 103 -9.51 11.12 4.36
N ARG A 104 -9.63 10.80 3.06
CA ARG A 104 -10.93 10.93 2.36
C ARG A 104 -11.98 9.99 2.92
N LEU A 105 -11.63 8.77 3.29
CA LEU A 105 -12.55 7.84 3.95
C LEU A 105 -13.01 8.37 5.32
N ALA A 106 -12.13 9.00 6.08
CA ALA A 106 -12.48 9.64 7.36
C ALA A 106 -13.47 10.80 7.16
N GLU A 107 -13.25 11.66 6.16
CA GLU A 107 -14.15 12.77 5.81
C GLU A 107 -15.54 12.29 5.34
N LEU A 108 -15.59 11.12 4.75
CA LEU A 108 -16.86 10.45 4.37
C LEU A 108 -17.54 9.77 5.56
N ASN A 109 -17.01 9.92 6.79
CA ASN A 109 -17.48 9.25 8.02
C ASN A 109 -17.57 7.71 7.85
N THR A 110 -16.66 7.13 7.10
CA THR A 110 -16.62 5.67 6.89
C THR A 110 -16.09 5.00 8.16
N ASN A 111 -16.80 3.98 8.66
CA ASN A 111 -16.28 3.10 9.72
C ASN A 111 -15.34 2.09 9.07
N ALA A 112 -14.05 2.41 9.00
CA ALA A 112 -13.05 1.62 8.28
C ALA A 112 -11.95 1.11 9.19
N GLY A 113 -11.24 0.05 8.74
CA GLY A 113 -9.99 -0.42 9.32
C GLY A 113 -8.92 -0.51 8.25
N VAL A 114 -7.65 -0.37 8.62
CA VAL A 114 -6.51 -0.40 7.70
C VAL A 114 -5.60 -1.57 8.02
N ALA A 115 -5.40 -2.45 7.05
CA ALA A 115 -4.53 -3.61 7.14
C ALA A 115 -3.27 -3.41 6.28
N PHE A 116 -2.14 -3.94 6.72
CA PHE A 116 -0.86 -3.75 6.06
C PHE A 116 -0.17 -5.08 5.76
N GLU A 117 0.27 -5.28 4.52
CA GLU A 117 1.15 -6.39 4.14
C GLU A 117 2.45 -6.37 4.95
N MET A 118 2.98 -5.19 5.22
CA MET A 118 4.24 -4.96 5.92
C MET A 118 4.21 -5.34 7.39
N ILE A 119 3.02 -5.62 7.94
CA ILE A 119 2.83 -6.06 9.33
C ILE A 119 2.38 -7.53 9.31
N ASP A 120 3.18 -8.41 9.84
CA ASP A 120 2.89 -9.84 9.88
C ASP A 120 2.09 -10.29 11.12
N ASP A 121 1.70 -11.56 11.14
CA ASP A 121 0.89 -12.17 12.21
C ASP A 121 1.57 -12.10 13.58
N LYS A 122 2.91 -12.25 13.65
CA LYS A 122 3.69 -12.12 14.89
C LYS A 122 3.65 -10.69 15.42
N GLN A 123 3.90 -9.71 14.53
CA GLN A 123 3.85 -8.29 14.87
C GLN A 123 2.43 -7.87 15.27
N GLY A 124 1.41 -8.42 14.60
CA GLY A 124 0.01 -8.18 14.96
C GLY A 124 -0.34 -8.65 16.39
N GLU A 125 0.24 -9.76 16.84
CA GLU A 125 0.09 -10.22 18.24
C GLU A 125 0.76 -9.24 19.21
N GLN A 126 1.98 -8.81 18.90
CA GLN A 126 2.71 -7.81 19.70
C GLN A 126 1.94 -6.48 19.80
N MET A 127 1.31 -6.02 18.70
CA MET A 127 0.47 -4.83 18.69
C MET A 127 -0.73 -4.94 19.63
N ARG A 128 -1.42 -6.08 19.63
CA ARG A 128 -2.58 -6.31 20.53
C ARG A 128 -2.18 -6.26 22.00
N GLN A 129 -1.03 -6.84 22.35
CA GLN A 129 -0.52 -6.85 23.71
C GLN A 129 -0.03 -5.47 24.18
N ALA A 130 0.57 -4.69 23.29
CA ALA A 130 1.19 -3.40 23.60
C ALA A 130 0.20 -2.22 23.68
N LYS A 131 -1.07 -2.40 23.31
CA LYS A 131 -2.12 -1.35 23.31
C LYS A 131 -1.64 -0.06 22.59
N ILE A 132 -1.18 -0.22 21.37
CA ILE A 132 -0.63 0.87 20.54
C ILE A 132 -1.72 1.93 20.27
N SER A 133 -1.39 3.21 20.49
CA SER A 133 -2.30 4.34 20.33
C SER A 133 -1.74 5.48 19.46
N SER A 134 -0.55 5.33 18.91
CA SER A 134 0.07 6.34 18.03
C SER A 134 1.07 5.72 17.05
N SER A 135 1.29 6.40 15.94
CA SER A 135 2.27 5.95 14.93
C SER A 135 3.70 5.86 15.45
N PRO A 136 4.22 6.78 16.31
CA PRO A 136 5.55 6.59 16.88
C PRO A 136 5.70 5.33 17.72
N GLN A 137 4.65 4.97 18.50
CA GLN A 137 4.65 3.72 19.27
C GLN A 137 4.60 2.49 18.37
N LEU A 138 3.77 2.54 17.31
CA LEU A 138 3.68 1.47 16.32
C LEU A 138 5.03 1.26 15.64
N ILE A 139 5.62 2.32 15.10
CA ILE A 139 6.92 2.26 14.43
C ILE A 139 7.99 1.69 15.36
N SER A 140 8.07 2.19 16.60
CA SER A 140 9.04 1.69 17.59
C SER A 140 8.85 0.21 17.92
N LEU A 141 7.61 -0.30 17.88
CA LEU A 141 7.34 -1.73 18.05
C LEU A 141 7.77 -2.53 16.83
N LEU A 142 7.40 -2.09 15.63
CA LEU A 142 7.68 -2.80 14.37
C LEU A 142 9.18 -2.86 14.04
N GLU A 143 9.93 -1.82 14.36
CA GLU A 143 11.38 -1.73 14.14
C GLU A 143 12.19 -2.70 15.02
N LYS A 144 11.60 -3.30 16.08
CA LYS A 144 12.26 -4.34 16.89
C LYS A 144 12.52 -5.62 16.10
N ASP A 145 11.63 -5.95 15.19
CA ASP A 145 11.82 -7.05 14.27
C ASP A 145 12.50 -6.53 13.00
N LYS A 146 13.71 -6.97 12.71
CA LYS A 146 14.48 -6.57 11.52
C LYS A 146 13.89 -7.21 10.25
N THR A 147 12.71 -6.76 9.85
CA THR A 147 11.97 -7.30 8.71
C THR A 147 12.46 -6.79 7.36
N GLY A 148 13.25 -5.71 7.36
CA GLY A 148 13.72 -5.03 6.14
C GLY A 148 12.82 -3.88 5.70
N TRP A 149 11.67 -3.65 6.36
CA TRP A 149 10.80 -2.52 6.09
C TRP A 149 11.31 -1.26 6.79
N ASP A 150 11.39 -0.14 6.06
CA ASP A 150 11.60 1.17 6.67
C ASP A 150 10.25 1.81 6.99
N TYR A 151 9.72 1.47 8.16
CA TYR A 151 8.40 1.96 8.59
C TYR A 151 8.40 3.48 8.82
N ARG A 152 9.51 4.04 9.28
CA ARG A 152 9.63 5.45 9.60
C ARG A 152 9.63 6.32 8.36
N LEU A 153 10.41 5.92 7.37
CA LEU A 153 10.58 6.66 6.13
C LEU A 153 9.36 6.49 5.21
N ASN A 154 8.92 5.26 5.03
CA ASN A 154 7.91 4.93 4.03
C ASN A 154 6.47 5.05 4.57
N TYR A 155 6.18 4.50 5.76
CA TYR A 155 4.79 4.29 6.19
C TYR A 155 4.29 5.24 7.26
N ARG A 156 5.14 6.13 7.80
CA ARG A 156 4.74 7.06 8.87
C ARG A 156 3.50 7.88 8.52
N ALA A 157 3.47 8.49 7.33
CA ALA A 157 2.35 9.32 6.90
C ALA A 157 1.03 8.53 6.82
N VAL A 158 1.12 7.26 6.42
CA VAL A 158 -0.03 6.36 6.32
C VAL A 158 -0.54 5.97 7.71
N PHE A 159 0.37 5.62 8.63
CA PHE A 159 0.02 5.34 10.03
C PHE A 159 -0.56 6.57 10.71
N ASP A 160 0.05 7.76 10.55
CA ASP A 160 -0.45 9.03 11.10
C ASP A 160 -1.89 9.28 10.62
N SER A 161 -2.18 9.06 9.34
CA SER A 161 -3.51 9.23 8.77
C SER A 161 -4.52 8.24 9.35
N ALA A 162 -4.14 6.97 9.55
CA ALA A 162 -5.01 5.96 10.16
C ALA A 162 -5.32 6.29 11.63
N PHE A 163 -4.31 6.67 12.43
CA PHE A 163 -4.53 7.08 13.82
C PHE A 163 -5.37 8.35 13.92
N THR A 164 -5.13 9.35 13.08
CA THR A 164 -5.91 10.60 13.05
C THR A 164 -7.37 10.34 12.69
N ALA A 165 -7.62 9.40 11.76
CA ALA A 165 -8.95 8.96 11.37
C ALA A 165 -9.66 8.12 12.44
N GLY A 166 -8.94 7.66 13.47
CA GLY A 166 -9.46 6.69 14.45
C GLY A 166 -9.66 5.29 13.86
N PHE A 167 -9.04 4.97 12.73
CA PHE A 167 -9.17 3.68 12.08
C PHE A 167 -8.21 2.66 12.75
N PRO A 168 -8.71 1.51 13.19
CA PRO A 168 -7.86 0.47 13.74
C PRO A 168 -6.90 -0.07 12.67
N ILE A 169 -5.66 -0.32 13.10
CA ILE A 169 -4.59 -0.88 12.26
C ILE A 169 -4.46 -2.38 12.51
N PHE A 170 -4.35 -3.17 11.45
CA PHE A 170 -4.27 -4.61 11.48
C PHE A 170 -3.04 -5.14 10.74
N SER A 171 -2.50 -6.25 11.24
CA SER A 171 -1.57 -7.08 10.49
C SER A 171 -2.32 -7.86 9.40
N ALA A 172 -1.71 -8.01 8.24
CA ALA A 172 -2.34 -8.76 7.17
C ALA A 172 -1.55 -9.99 6.72
N ASN A 173 -0.23 -10.01 6.89
CA ASN A 173 0.64 -10.99 6.27
C ASN A 173 1.02 -12.16 7.20
N ILE A 174 1.52 -13.23 6.60
CA ILE A 174 2.20 -14.34 7.29
C ILE A 174 3.66 -13.93 7.56
N SER A 175 4.17 -14.24 8.76
CA SER A 175 5.57 -13.99 9.08
C SER A 175 6.52 -14.79 8.19
N ARG A 176 7.66 -14.16 7.87
CA ARG A 176 8.69 -14.79 7.02
C ARG A 176 9.11 -16.17 7.51
N ASN A 177 9.34 -16.31 8.82
CA ASN A 177 9.77 -17.57 9.41
C ASN A 177 8.73 -18.67 9.21
N ARG A 178 7.45 -18.37 9.44
CA ARG A 178 6.36 -19.31 9.23
C ARG A 178 6.22 -19.70 7.76
N LEU A 179 6.29 -18.73 6.86
CA LEU A 179 6.28 -18.96 5.41
C LEU A 179 7.43 -19.88 5.00
N MET A 180 8.66 -19.58 5.41
CA MET A 180 9.83 -20.41 5.06
C MET A 180 9.73 -21.82 5.62
N THR A 181 9.20 -22.00 6.84
CA THR A 181 8.93 -23.33 7.41
C THR A 181 7.96 -24.12 6.53
N ILE A 182 6.88 -23.49 6.05
CA ILE A 182 5.90 -24.15 5.16
C ILE A 182 6.55 -24.51 3.81
N LEU A 183 7.32 -23.59 3.22
CA LEU A 183 7.98 -23.82 1.94
C LEU A 183 9.02 -24.95 2.01
N SER A 184 9.71 -25.09 3.15
CA SER A 184 10.74 -26.11 3.36
C SER A 184 10.18 -27.49 3.74
N ASN A 185 9.13 -27.52 4.59
CA ASN A 185 8.59 -28.75 5.18
C ASN A 185 7.30 -29.24 4.47
N GLY A 186 6.85 -28.48 3.46
CA GLY A 186 5.67 -28.81 2.67
C GLY A 186 4.36 -28.29 3.25
N LYS A 187 3.30 -28.40 2.42
CA LYS A 187 1.94 -27.92 2.73
C LYS A 187 1.32 -28.58 3.97
N GLU A 188 1.91 -29.67 4.47
CA GLU A 188 1.43 -30.39 5.65
C GLU A 188 1.48 -29.53 6.91
N GLN A 189 2.35 -28.55 6.95
CA GLN A 189 2.45 -27.56 8.04
C GLN A 189 1.34 -26.50 8.04
N LEU A 190 0.51 -26.47 7.00
CA LEU A 190 -0.60 -25.52 6.92
C LEU A 190 -1.77 -25.95 7.83
N PRO A 191 -2.45 -24.99 8.47
CA PRO A 191 -3.74 -25.24 9.08
C PRO A 191 -4.72 -25.83 8.07
N THR A 192 -5.60 -26.75 8.55
CA THR A 192 -6.60 -27.40 7.69
C THR A 192 -7.44 -26.41 6.88
N SER A 193 -7.86 -25.30 7.51
CA SER A 193 -8.64 -24.25 6.85
C SER A 193 -7.87 -23.59 5.71
N MET A 194 -6.56 -23.38 5.86
CA MET A 194 -5.73 -22.80 4.80
C MET A 194 -5.50 -23.81 3.66
N LYS A 195 -5.27 -25.08 3.98
CA LYS A 195 -5.17 -26.15 2.97
C LYS A 195 -6.44 -26.20 2.11
N GLN A 196 -7.60 -26.20 2.78
CA GLN A 196 -8.91 -26.22 2.12
C GLN A 196 -9.11 -24.97 1.27
N GLN A 197 -8.81 -23.79 1.78
CA GLN A 197 -8.95 -22.53 1.04
C GLN A 197 -8.10 -22.53 -0.26
N LEU A 198 -6.86 -23.01 -0.20
CA LEU A 198 -6.00 -23.10 -1.37
C LEU A 198 -6.49 -24.16 -2.35
N ALA A 199 -7.06 -25.27 -1.86
CA ALA A 199 -7.63 -26.34 -2.68
C ALA A 199 -8.93 -25.92 -3.36
N ASP A 200 -9.78 -25.18 -2.66
CA ASP A 200 -11.07 -24.69 -3.18
C ASP A 200 -10.89 -23.49 -4.16
N ASN A 201 -9.73 -22.85 -4.12
CA ASN A 201 -9.41 -21.68 -4.93
C ASN A 201 -8.09 -21.86 -5.69
N PRO A 202 -7.96 -22.85 -6.55
CA PRO A 202 -6.76 -23.03 -7.34
C PRO A 202 -6.65 -21.90 -8.37
N LEU A 203 -5.42 -21.45 -8.61
CA LEU A 203 -5.15 -20.62 -9.78
C LEU A 203 -5.42 -21.46 -11.04
N THR A 204 -6.06 -20.85 -12.03
CA THR A 204 -6.17 -21.46 -13.35
C THR A 204 -4.78 -21.68 -13.95
N GLU A 205 -4.67 -22.54 -14.96
CA GLU A 205 -3.40 -22.79 -15.65
C GLU A 205 -2.80 -21.50 -16.21
N GLN A 206 -3.63 -20.63 -16.80
CA GLN A 206 -3.19 -19.33 -17.33
C GLN A 206 -2.70 -18.39 -16.20
N GLN A 207 -3.46 -18.24 -15.10
CA GLN A 207 -3.05 -17.41 -13.96
C GLN A 207 -1.72 -17.89 -13.36
N ARG A 208 -1.54 -19.21 -13.27
CA ARG A 208 -0.31 -19.81 -12.78
C ARG A 208 0.87 -19.56 -13.72
N ALA A 209 0.67 -19.69 -15.03
CA ALA A 209 1.68 -19.42 -16.05
C ALA A 209 2.11 -17.93 -16.03
N ASP A 210 1.15 -17.02 -15.92
CA ASP A 210 1.40 -15.59 -15.85
C ASP A 210 2.15 -15.21 -14.55
N LEU A 211 1.77 -15.77 -13.41
CA LEU A 211 2.48 -15.59 -12.14
C LEU A 211 3.91 -16.15 -12.21
N ALA A 212 4.09 -17.33 -12.82
CA ALA A 212 5.42 -17.90 -13.04
C ALA A 212 6.30 -17.02 -13.93
N LYS A 213 5.72 -16.41 -14.97
CA LYS A 213 6.43 -15.47 -15.85
C LYS A 213 6.83 -14.19 -15.07
N GLU A 214 5.91 -13.63 -14.29
CA GLU A 214 6.19 -12.44 -13.47
C GLU A 214 7.29 -12.72 -12.44
N ILE A 215 7.22 -13.85 -11.73
CA ILE A 215 8.27 -14.26 -10.78
C ILE A 215 9.62 -14.40 -11.48
N ARG A 216 9.68 -15.04 -12.63
CA ARG A 216 10.95 -15.15 -13.37
C ARG A 216 11.49 -13.79 -13.79
N ASN A 217 10.63 -12.89 -14.26
CA ASN A 217 11.03 -11.55 -14.68
C ASN A 217 11.54 -10.71 -13.50
N SER A 218 10.82 -10.70 -12.38
CA SER A 218 11.22 -9.97 -11.16
C SER A 218 12.50 -10.54 -10.52
N HIS A 219 12.85 -11.79 -10.82
CA HIS A 219 14.12 -12.40 -10.42
C HIS A 219 15.13 -12.46 -11.57
N CYS A 220 14.96 -11.61 -12.59
CA CYS A 220 15.92 -11.43 -13.69
C CYS A 220 16.27 -12.71 -14.45
N GLY A 221 15.32 -13.65 -14.54
CA GLY A 221 15.51 -14.95 -15.15
C GLY A 221 16.38 -15.93 -14.36
N MET A 222 16.80 -15.57 -13.14
CA MET A 222 17.72 -16.39 -12.31
C MET A 222 17.02 -17.41 -11.42
N SER A 223 15.68 -17.45 -11.39
CA SER A 223 14.93 -18.45 -10.63
C SER A 223 14.91 -19.80 -11.38
N THR A 224 15.21 -20.89 -10.66
CA THR A 224 15.03 -22.25 -11.16
C THR A 224 13.53 -22.62 -11.18
N PRO A 225 13.10 -23.66 -11.92
CA PRO A 225 11.72 -24.12 -11.89
C PRO A 225 11.22 -24.42 -10.47
N SER A 226 12.01 -25.10 -9.65
CA SER A 226 11.65 -25.42 -8.26
C SER A 226 11.51 -24.18 -7.38
N MET A 227 12.39 -23.19 -7.55
CA MET A 227 12.26 -21.89 -6.86
C MET A 227 10.99 -21.17 -7.31
N THR A 228 10.71 -21.16 -8.60
CA THR A 228 9.48 -20.52 -9.13
C THR A 228 8.23 -21.16 -8.53
N GLU A 229 8.17 -22.50 -8.44
CA GLU A 229 7.06 -23.21 -7.80
C GLU A 229 6.89 -22.86 -6.31
N ALA A 230 7.99 -22.81 -5.57
CA ALA A 230 7.97 -22.39 -4.17
C ALA A 230 7.49 -20.95 -4.02
N MET A 231 7.91 -20.06 -4.92
CA MET A 231 7.48 -18.65 -4.91
C MET A 231 6.00 -18.50 -5.28
N ILE A 232 5.47 -19.28 -6.22
CA ILE A 232 4.03 -19.33 -6.53
C ILE A 232 3.23 -19.74 -5.30
N LEU A 233 3.67 -20.79 -4.60
CA LEU A 233 3.03 -21.21 -3.36
C LEU A 233 3.12 -20.10 -2.28
N GLY A 234 4.28 -19.48 -2.15
CA GLY A 234 4.50 -18.37 -1.20
C GLY A 234 3.59 -17.19 -1.47
N GLN A 235 3.43 -16.79 -2.74
CA GLN A 235 2.53 -15.73 -3.16
C GLN A 235 1.08 -16.09 -2.83
N SER A 236 0.63 -17.29 -3.21
CA SER A 236 -0.73 -17.76 -2.91
C SER A 236 -1.03 -17.81 -1.40
N LEU A 237 -0.05 -18.21 -0.59
CA LEU A 237 -0.19 -18.22 0.87
C LEU A 237 -0.32 -16.80 1.45
N ARG A 238 0.46 -15.84 0.94
CA ARG A 238 0.34 -14.44 1.35
C ARG A 238 -1.02 -13.88 0.98
N ASP A 239 -1.45 -14.07 -0.28
CA ASP A 239 -2.74 -13.59 -0.77
C ASP A 239 -3.92 -14.16 0.04
N ALA A 240 -3.91 -15.47 0.30
CA ALA A 240 -4.93 -16.12 1.13
C ALA A 240 -4.91 -15.62 2.57
N THR A 241 -3.72 -15.41 3.17
CA THR A 241 -3.56 -14.90 4.53
C THR A 241 -4.08 -13.48 4.64
N MET A 242 -3.72 -12.59 3.70
CA MET A 242 -4.19 -11.21 3.68
C MET A 242 -5.70 -11.15 3.47
N SER A 243 -6.25 -11.96 2.56
CA SER A 243 -7.70 -12.10 2.36
C SER A 243 -8.41 -12.49 3.65
N ASN A 244 -7.90 -13.49 4.38
CA ASN A 244 -8.47 -13.94 5.64
C ASN A 244 -8.41 -12.87 6.74
N SER A 245 -7.31 -12.13 6.81
CA SER A 245 -7.17 -11.01 7.75
C SER A 245 -8.23 -9.94 7.48
N LEU A 246 -8.41 -9.55 6.21
CA LEU A 246 -9.41 -8.56 5.81
C LEU A 246 -10.82 -9.02 6.16
N TYR A 247 -11.19 -10.24 5.76
CA TYR A 247 -12.50 -10.80 6.03
C TYR A 247 -12.80 -10.88 7.54
N ALA A 248 -11.88 -11.47 8.31
CA ALA A 248 -12.06 -11.63 9.76
C ALA A 248 -12.17 -10.29 10.51
N ASN A 249 -11.40 -9.27 10.10
CA ASN A 249 -11.46 -7.96 10.74
C ASN A 249 -12.73 -7.18 10.34
N LYS A 250 -13.20 -7.32 9.09
CA LYS A 250 -14.49 -6.75 8.67
C LYS A 250 -15.65 -7.26 9.51
N GLN A 251 -15.65 -8.56 9.86
CA GLN A 251 -16.71 -9.17 10.70
C GLN A 251 -16.79 -8.58 12.13
N LYS A 252 -15.81 -7.76 12.54
CA LYS A 252 -15.84 -7.05 13.83
C LYS A 252 -16.68 -5.76 13.82
N GLY A 253 -17.50 -5.57 12.79
CA GLY A 253 -18.42 -4.44 12.66
C GLY A 253 -17.88 -3.27 11.86
N LEU A 254 -16.82 -3.47 11.08
CA LEU A 254 -16.31 -2.47 10.16
C LEU A 254 -17.09 -2.48 8.84
N ASN A 255 -17.39 -1.31 8.29
CA ASN A 255 -18.06 -1.19 7.00
C ASN A 255 -17.08 -1.43 5.84
N THR A 256 -15.87 -0.94 5.97
CA THR A 256 -14.84 -1.01 4.93
C THR A 256 -13.50 -1.46 5.51
N MET A 257 -12.83 -2.37 4.81
CA MET A 257 -11.43 -2.71 5.08
C MET A 257 -10.55 -2.15 3.98
N VAL A 258 -9.56 -1.37 4.36
CA VAL A 258 -8.49 -0.91 3.47
C VAL A 258 -7.29 -1.83 3.64
N LEU A 259 -6.69 -2.25 2.54
CA LEU A 259 -5.41 -2.96 2.56
C LEU A 259 -4.36 -2.14 1.82
N ILE A 260 -3.16 -2.07 2.37
CA ILE A 260 -1.96 -1.55 1.73
C ILE A 260 -1.02 -2.72 1.48
N ALA A 261 -0.71 -2.98 0.22
CA ALA A 261 0.11 -4.10 -0.21
C ALA A 261 0.79 -3.82 -1.56
N GLY A 262 1.80 -4.60 -1.90
CA GLY A 262 2.40 -4.53 -3.23
C GLY A 262 1.39 -4.79 -4.34
N SER A 263 1.52 -4.08 -5.46
CA SER A 263 0.57 -4.12 -6.59
C SER A 263 0.29 -5.54 -7.10
N GLY A 264 1.26 -6.45 -7.01
CA GLY A 264 1.08 -7.85 -7.41
C GLY A 264 0.01 -8.61 -6.62
N HIS A 265 -0.25 -8.20 -5.37
CA HIS A 265 -1.23 -8.80 -4.45
C HIS A 265 -2.66 -8.31 -4.68
N VAL A 266 -2.84 -7.09 -5.20
CA VAL A 266 -4.17 -6.45 -5.31
C VAL A 266 -4.82 -6.61 -6.68
N ARG A 267 -4.28 -7.44 -7.55
CA ARG A 267 -4.76 -7.70 -8.92
C ARG A 267 -6.15 -8.35 -8.93
N ASN A 268 -7.04 -7.87 -9.79
CA ASN A 268 -8.39 -8.42 -9.96
C ASN A 268 -8.43 -9.80 -10.62
N ASP A 269 -7.45 -10.12 -11.45
CA ASP A 269 -7.34 -11.37 -12.18
C ASP A 269 -6.77 -12.53 -11.34
N ARG A 270 -6.07 -12.22 -10.24
CA ARG A 270 -5.52 -13.14 -9.23
C ARG A 270 -5.25 -12.36 -7.94
N GLY A 271 -4.45 -12.90 -7.04
CA GLY A 271 -4.11 -12.19 -5.80
C GLY A 271 -5.24 -12.22 -4.76
N ILE A 272 -5.27 -11.24 -3.89
CA ILE A 272 -6.21 -11.16 -2.78
C ILE A 272 -7.69 -11.15 -3.23
N PRO A 273 -8.09 -10.41 -4.29
CA PRO A 273 -9.48 -10.44 -4.77
C PRO A 273 -9.98 -11.85 -5.13
N HIS A 274 -9.11 -12.72 -5.61
CA HIS A 274 -9.44 -14.11 -5.94
C HIS A 274 -9.93 -14.88 -4.70
N TYR A 275 -9.27 -14.72 -3.56
CA TYR A 275 -9.64 -15.37 -2.30
C TYR A 275 -10.80 -14.67 -1.59
N LEU A 276 -10.85 -13.32 -1.62
CA LEU A 276 -11.93 -12.54 -0.99
C LEU A 276 -13.30 -12.85 -1.59
N ARG A 277 -13.40 -12.96 -2.92
CA ARG A 277 -14.67 -13.28 -3.61
C ARG A 277 -15.24 -14.64 -3.20
N ASN A 278 -14.39 -15.56 -2.74
CA ASN A 278 -14.83 -16.86 -2.24
C ASN A 278 -15.22 -16.82 -0.77
N SER A 279 -14.54 -16.06 0.05
CA SER A 279 -14.85 -15.88 1.47
C SER A 279 -16.06 -14.96 1.69
N ASP A 280 -16.25 -13.97 0.82
CA ASP A 280 -17.35 -13.01 0.83
C ASP A 280 -17.92 -12.85 -0.59
N LYS A 281 -18.85 -13.72 -0.96
CA LYS A 281 -19.41 -13.78 -2.32
C LYS A 281 -20.17 -12.53 -2.77
N LYS A 282 -20.55 -11.68 -1.81
CA LYS A 282 -21.26 -10.41 -2.09
C LYS A 282 -20.34 -9.20 -1.97
N ALA A 283 -19.06 -9.41 -1.68
CA ALA A 283 -18.11 -8.34 -1.45
C ALA A 283 -18.00 -7.40 -2.63
N LYS A 284 -18.09 -6.12 -2.35
CA LYS A 284 -17.72 -5.05 -3.28
C LYS A 284 -16.25 -4.71 -3.04
N ILE A 285 -15.42 -5.10 -3.99
CA ILE A 285 -13.98 -4.92 -3.93
C ILE A 285 -13.59 -3.83 -4.93
N LEU A 286 -12.82 -2.86 -4.47
CA LEU A 286 -12.21 -1.81 -5.28
C LEU A 286 -10.69 -1.98 -5.24
N THR A 287 -10.06 -2.04 -6.39
CA THR A 287 -8.61 -2.13 -6.52
C THR A 287 -8.05 -0.87 -7.15
N ILE A 288 -7.06 -0.27 -6.50
CA ILE A 288 -6.32 0.88 -7.00
C ILE A 288 -4.85 0.53 -6.99
N ALA A 289 -4.18 0.58 -8.15
CA ALA A 289 -2.74 0.39 -8.22
C ALA A 289 -2.04 1.69 -8.61
N TRP A 290 -0.94 2.00 -7.93
CA TRP A 290 -0.02 3.02 -8.38
C TRP A 290 1.01 2.39 -9.31
N ILE A 291 1.14 2.97 -10.50
CA ILE A 291 2.09 2.52 -11.51
C ILE A 291 3.05 3.67 -11.83
N GLU A 292 4.32 3.40 -11.65
CA GLU A 292 5.38 4.36 -11.98
C GLU A 292 5.47 4.57 -13.48
N VAL A 293 5.57 5.83 -13.89
CA VAL A 293 5.82 6.18 -15.30
C VAL A 293 7.28 5.96 -15.66
N TYR A 294 7.53 5.66 -16.92
CA TYR A 294 8.89 5.51 -17.44
C TYR A 294 9.03 6.09 -18.85
N LYS A 295 10.25 6.39 -19.24
CA LYS A 295 10.57 7.03 -20.51
C LYS A 295 10.06 6.22 -21.70
N GLY A 296 9.36 6.89 -22.62
CA GLY A 296 8.87 6.30 -23.88
C GLY A 296 7.58 5.49 -23.76
N ALA A 297 6.88 5.58 -22.62
CA ALA A 297 5.57 4.97 -22.39
C ALA A 297 4.53 6.05 -22.09
N ASP A 298 4.11 6.79 -23.10
CA ASP A 298 3.27 7.99 -22.97
C ASP A 298 1.78 7.68 -22.96
N GLU A 299 1.39 6.42 -23.26
CA GLU A 299 0.00 5.98 -23.33
C GLU A 299 -0.28 4.82 -22.35
N VAL A 300 -1.51 4.75 -21.87
CA VAL A 300 -1.97 3.69 -20.93
C VAL A 300 -1.69 2.28 -21.46
N LYS A 301 -1.84 2.06 -22.77
CA LYS A 301 -1.61 0.76 -23.41
C LYS A 301 -0.16 0.27 -23.29
N ASP A 302 0.81 1.19 -23.12
CA ASP A 302 2.22 0.83 -23.00
C ASP A 302 2.49 0.10 -21.67
N TYR A 303 1.73 0.46 -20.62
CA TYR A 303 1.80 -0.17 -19.31
C TYR A 303 1.03 -1.49 -19.25
N ALA A 304 -0.06 -1.61 -20.01
CA ALA A 304 -0.93 -2.79 -20.00
C ALA A 304 -0.16 -4.08 -20.31
N LYS A 305 0.80 -4.02 -21.24
CA LYS A 305 1.61 -5.18 -21.66
C LYS A 305 2.42 -5.84 -20.54
N SER A 306 2.78 -5.07 -19.51
CA SER A 306 3.54 -5.58 -18.35
C SER A 306 2.68 -6.44 -17.43
N TRP A 307 1.35 -6.33 -17.51
CA TRP A 307 0.40 -6.97 -16.61
C TRP A 307 -0.31 -8.20 -17.18
N GLY A 308 -0.04 -8.53 -18.42
CA GLY A 308 -0.62 -9.68 -19.14
C GLY A 308 -1.49 -9.26 -20.32
N ASP A 309 -1.98 -10.25 -21.05
CA ASP A 309 -2.72 -10.01 -22.31
C ASP A 309 -4.09 -9.37 -22.08
N ALA A 310 -4.67 -9.53 -20.88
CA ALA A 310 -5.96 -8.94 -20.50
C ALA A 310 -5.86 -7.44 -20.13
N GLY A 311 -4.67 -6.86 -20.13
CA GLY A 311 -4.43 -5.46 -19.82
C GLY A 311 -4.21 -5.20 -18.32
N LEU A 312 -4.58 -3.99 -17.86
CA LEU A 312 -4.38 -3.57 -16.46
C LEU A 312 -5.42 -4.26 -15.55
N PRO A 313 -5.01 -5.13 -14.62
CA PRO A 313 -5.93 -5.94 -13.81
C PRO A 313 -6.39 -5.20 -12.52
N PHE A 314 -6.72 -3.93 -12.63
CA PHE A 314 -7.16 -3.06 -11.52
C PHE A 314 -8.39 -2.27 -11.95
N ASP A 315 -9.21 -1.83 -10.99
CA ASP A 315 -10.34 -0.94 -11.30
C ASP A 315 -9.85 0.46 -11.66
N TYR A 316 -8.83 0.92 -10.93
CA TYR A 316 -8.16 2.19 -11.19
C TYR A 316 -6.65 2.03 -11.18
N VAL A 317 -6.00 2.76 -12.07
CA VAL A 317 -4.55 2.94 -12.10
C VAL A 317 -4.23 4.41 -11.92
N TRP A 318 -3.42 4.70 -10.92
CA TRP A 318 -2.94 6.05 -10.66
C TRP A 318 -1.46 6.12 -11.02
N PHE A 319 -1.16 6.80 -12.12
CA PHE A 319 0.21 6.95 -12.58
C PHE A 319 1.00 7.92 -11.71
N THR A 320 2.23 7.59 -11.39
CA THR A 320 3.10 8.36 -10.49
C THR A 320 4.49 8.53 -11.09
N PRO A 321 5.22 9.58 -10.69
CA PRO A 321 6.67 9.64 -10.92
C PRO A 321 7.35 8.37 -10.41
N GLN A 322 8.42 7.97 -11.07
CA GLN A 322 9.24 6.82 -10.69
C GLN A 322 10.20 7.19 -9.56
N ALA A 323 10.36 6.33 -8.56
CA ALA A 323 11.43 6.47 -7.59
C ALA A 323 12.78 6.12 -8.27
N ASP A 324 13.79 6.97 -8.07
CA ASP A 324 15.15 6.68 -8.52
C ASP A 324 15.76 5.59 -7.64
N ARG A 325 16.02 4.45 -8.24
CA ARG A 325 16.59 3.29 -7.55
C ARG A 325 17.58 2.56 -8.45
N PRO A 326 18.58 1.88 -7.88
CA PRO A 326 19.48 1.01 -8.64
C PRO A 326 18.70 -0.08 -9.39
N ASP A 327 19.21 -0.53 -10.53
CA ASP A 327 18.64 -1.66 -11.26
C ASP A 327 18.61 -2.92 -10.36
N PRO A 328 17.40 -3.44 -10.02
CA PRO A 328 17.28 -4.61 -9.16
C PRO A 328 18.04 -5.83 -9.70
N CYS A 329 18.15 -5.95 -11.02
CA CYS A 329 18.87 -7.04 -11.66
C CYS A 329 20.37 -6.91 -11.53
N GLU A 330 20.91 -5.69 -11.52
CA GLU A 330 22.32 -5.47 -11.21
C GLU A 330 22.64 -5.80 -9.75
N GLU A 331 21.81 -5.35 -8.84
CA GLU A 331 21.99 -5.63 -7.40
C GLU A 331 21.91 -7.13 -7.12
N MET A 332 20.95 -7.82 -7.72
CA MET A 332 20.83 -9.28 -7.60
C MET A 332 22.07 -10.01 -8.16
N ARG A 333 22.58 -9.57 -9.32
CA ARG A 333 23.82 -10.13 -9.89
C ARG A 333 25.03 -9.89 -8.97
N LYS A 334 25.16 -8.70 -8.37
CA LYS A 334 26.24 -8.38 -7.39
C LYS A 334 26.13 -9.29 -6.16
N PHE A 335 24.92 -9.43 -5.62
CA PHE A 335 24.64 -10.30 -4.47
C PHE A 335 25.06 -11.76 -4.75
N MET A 336 24.62 -12.33 -5.87
CA MET A 336 24.95 -13.70 -6.26
C MET A 336 26.44 -13.92 -6.46
N LYS A 337 27.14 -12.97 -7.07
CA LYS A 337 28.62 -13.03 -7.22
C LYS A 337 29.33 -13.05 -5.87
N LYS A 338 28.89 -12.24 -4.92
CA LYS A 338 29.46 -12.17 -3.56
C LYS A 338 29.30 -13.50 -2.81
N HIS A 339 28.14 -14.16 -2.94
CA HIS A 339 27.85 -15.40 -2.22
C HIS A 339 28.45 -16.66 -2.90
N LYS A 340 28.68 -16.64 -4.23
CA LYS A 340 29.40 -17.73 -4.91
C LYS A 340 30.87 -17.81 -4.48
N LYS A 341 31.52 -16.68 -4.16
CA LYS A 341 32.94 -16.67 -3.68
C LYS A 341 33.13 -17.21 -2.28
N GLY A 342 32.06 -17.32 -1.47
CA GLY A 342 32.13 -17.86 -0.10
C GLY A 342 32.00 -19.39 0.00
N HIS A 343 31.77 -20.10 -1.10
CA HIS A 343 31.58 -21.56 -1.14
C HIS A 343 32.66 -22.30 -1.92
N THR A 344 33.86 -21.72 -2.10
CA THR A 344 35.02 -22.50 -2.47
C THR A 344 35.54 -23.17 -1.21
N ASN A 345 35.17 -24.43 -0.99
CA ASN A 345 35.78 -25.30 0.01
C ASN A 345 37.31 -25.27 -0.16
N PRO A 346 38.10 -25.15 0.92
CA PRO A 346 39.49 -25.45 0.83
C PRO A 346 39.64 -26.95 0.50
N THR A 347 40.35 -27.24 -0.56
CA THR A 347 40.79 -28.58 -0.91
C THR A 347 41.42 -29.25 0.33
N PRO A 348 41.11 -30.50 0.67
CA PRO A 348 41.82 -31.19 1.76
C PRO A 348 43.27 -31.35 1.33
N GLU A 349 44.17 -30.71 2.06
CA GLU A 349 45.60 -31.04 1.97
C GLU A 349 45.78 -32.50 2.34
N THR A 350 46.24 -33.28 1.37
CA THR A 350 46.69 -34.64 1.54
C THR A 350 47.94 -34.60 2.43
N ARG A 351 47.75 -34.88 3.72
CA ARG A 351 48.90 -35.21 4.58
C ARG A 351 49.39 -36.60 4.15
N THR A 352 50.51 -36.61 3.45
CA THR A 352 51.32 -37.81 3.26
C THR A 352 52.14 -38.03 4.55
N ILE A 353 52.07 -39.24 5.09
CA ILE A 353 52.82 -39.75 6.21
C ILE A 353 54.27 -39.94 5.80
#